data_39c0c12f3ba8df1f50dd7aaf950e7c76
#
_entry.id   39c0c12f3ba8df1f50dd7aaf950e7c76
#
_cell.length_a   1.000
_cell.length_b   1.000
_cell.length_c   1.000
_cell.angle_alpha   90.00
_cell.angle_beta   90.00
_cell.angle_gamma   90.00
#
_symmetry.space_group_name_H-M   'P 1'
#
loop_
_entity.id
_entity.type
_entity.pdbx_description
1 polymer ?
#
loop_
_entity_poly.entity_id
_entity_poly.type
_entity_poly.pdbx_seq_one_letter_code
_entity_poly.pdbx_strand_id
1 'polypeptide(L)'
;MYDKDLTNRWFVEIEFSEDDIHTHASAHARLMDDGSMATTGDAYRNPKDPNLPRIGEEIAAARALIALGTELLHSASKHIEEGTHHPVHLYR
;
A
#
# COMPACT_ATOMS: atom_id res chain seq x y z
N MET A 1 4.60 31.66 -5.28
CA MET A 1 4.45 31.17 -5.24
C MET A 1 4.57 30.91 -5.25
N TYR A 2 4.68 30.70 -5.16
CA TYR A 2 4.62 30.04 -5.00
C TYR A 2 4.71 29.51 -5.10
N ASP A 3 5.06 29.81 -5.32
CA ASP A 3 5.14 29.10 -5.29
C ASP A 3 5.21 28.41 -5.21
N LYS A 4 5.38 28.69 -5.36
CA LYS A 4 5.51 28.03 -5.13
C LYS A 4 5.33 27.04 -4.91
N ASP A 5 5.43 27.13 -5.24
CA ASP A 5 4.72 25.91 -4.98
C ASP A 5 5.57 24.69 -5.00
N LEU A 6 5.56 23.97 -3.91
CA LEU A 6 6.26 22.71 -3.83
C LEU A 6 5.29 21.58 -4.15
N THR A 7 5.51 20.91 -5.28
CA THR A 7 4.72 19.76 -5.63
C THR A 7 5.52 18.50 -5.32
N ASN A 8 5.06 17.76 -4.37
CA ASN A 8 5.66 16.47 -4.03
C ASN A 8 4.80 15.37 -4.60
N ARG A 9 5.46 14.32 -5.12
CA ARG A 9 4.74 13.19 -5.70
C ARG A 9 5.32 11.90 -5.21
N TRP A 10 4.44 10.97 -4.94
CA TRP A 10 4.80 9.58 -4.70
C TRP A 10 4.23 8.76 -5.83
N PHE A 11 4.90 7.65 -6.11
CA PHE A 11 4.42 6.73 -7.14
C PHE A 11 4.13 5.40 -6.49
N VAL A 12 2.96 4.85 -6.79
CA VAL A 12 2.58 3.54 -6.32
C VAL A 12 2.31 2.68 -7.53
N GLU A 13 3.03 1.57 -7.63
CA GLU A 13 2.82 0.57 -8.66
C GLU A 13 2.23 -0.66 -8.04
N ILE A 14 1.28 -1.28 -8.75
CA ILE A 14 0.70 -2.53 -8.28
C ILE A 14 0.89 -3.56 -9.37
N GLU A 15 1.52 -4.67 -9.02
CA GLU A 15 1.72 -5.79 -9.92
C GLU A 15 0.94 -6.98 -9.42
N PHE A 16 0.43 -7.77 -10.36
CA PHE A 16 -0.39 -8.93 -10.02
C PHE A 16 0.25 -10.21 -10.51
N SER A 17 0.05 -11.27 -9.74
CA SER A 17 0.35 -12.62 -10.13
C SER A 17 -0.91 -13.43 -9.87
N GLU A 18 -1.40 -14.14 -10.89
CA GLU A 18 -2.71 -14.77 -10.78
C GLU A 18 -2.67 -16.21 -11.27
N ASP A 19 -3.48 -17.04 -10.63
CA ASP A 19 -3.84 -18.34 -11.18
C ASP A 19 -5.37 -18.48 -11.09
N ASP A 20 -5.90 -19.69 -11.22
CA ASP A 20 -7.34 -19.89 -11.30
C ASP A 20 -8.09 -19.48 -10.05
N ILE A 21 -7.45 -19.57 -8.88
CA ILE A 21 -8.13 -19.34 -7.61
C ILE A 21 -7.47 -18.29 -6.76
N HIS A 22 -6.28 -17.81 -7.13
CA HIS A 22 -5.51 -16.93 -6.26
C HIS A 22 -4.99 -15.75 -7.05
N THR A 23 -5.21 -14.54 -6.52
CA THR A 23 -4.60 -13.32 -7.04
C THR A 23 -3.72 -12.74 -5.94
N HIS A 24 -2.47 -12.51 -6.30
CA HIS A 24 -1.49 -11.89 -5.41
C HIS A 24 -1.15 -10.52 -5.98
N ALA A 25 -1.23 -9.48 -5.14
CA ALA A 25 -0.88 -8.13 -5.53
C ALA A 25 0.32 -7.65 -4.71
N SER A 26 1.25 -6.99 -5.38
CA SER A 26 2.38 -6.34 -4.73
C SER A 26 2.27 -4.85 -5.01
N ALA A 27 2.22 -4.05 -3.95
CA ALA A 27 2.19 -2.60 -4.06
C ALA A 27 3.58 -2.07 -3.70
N HIS A 28 4.14 -1.29 -4.61
CA HIS A 28 5.45 -0.67 -4.42
C HIS A 28 5.28 0.83 -4.44
N ALA A 29 5.62 1.48 -3.35
CA ALA A 29 5.53 2.93 -3.26
C ALA A 29 6.92 3.53 -3.30
N ARG A 30 7.10 4.54 -4.15
CA ARG A 30 8.32 5.33 -4.16
C ARG A 30 8.01 6.68 -3.58
N LEU A 31 8.64 6.96 -2.46
CA LEU A 31 8.43 8.18 -1.70
C LEU A 31 9.52 9.18 -2.07
N MET A 32 9.45 10.34 -1.46
CA MET A 32 10.50 11.33 -1.62
C MET A 32 11.79 10.85 -0.95
N ASP A 33 12.91 11.39 -1.39
CA ASP A 33 14.22 11.15 -0.78
C ASP A 33 14.63 9.69 -0.83
N ASP A 34 14.33 9.03 -1.95
CA ASP A 34 14.71 7.65 -2.20
C ASP A 34 14.07 6.64 -1.25
N GLY A 35 13.08 7.06 -0.48
CA GLY A 35 12.35 6.14 0.36
C GLY A 35 11.47 5.24 -0.47
N SER A 36 11.30 4.00 -0.02
CA SER A 36 10.39 3.07 -0.69
C SER A 36 9.76 2.15 0.32
N MET A 37 8.58 1.65 -0.03
CA MET A 37 7.86 0.67 0.76
C MET A 37 7.23 -0.34 -0.16
N ALA A 38 7.08 -1.56 0.31
CA ALA A 38 6.41 -2.60 -0.46
C ALA A 38 5.50 -3.38 0.47
N THR A 39 4.28 -3.63 0.00
CA THR A 39 3.32 -4.44 0.74
C THR A 39 2.62 -5.36 -0.23
N THR A 40 1.90 -6.34 0.30
CA THR A 40 1.20 -7.30 -0.54
C THR A 40 -0.22 -7.50 -0.06
N GLY A 41 -1.03 -8.03 -0.95
CA GLY A 41 -2.39 -8.42 -0.63
C GLY A 41 -2.78 -9.61 -1.47
N ASP A 42 -3.69 -10.40 -0.97
CA ASP A 42 -4.10 -11.63 -1.63
C ASP A 42 -5.60 -11.76 -1.64
N ALA A 43 -6.11 -12.39 -2.69
CA ALA A 43 -7.52 -12.71 -2.81
C ALA A 43 -7.65 -14.13 -3.33
N TYR A 44 -8.59 -14.86 -2.76
CA TYR A 44 -8.84 -16.24 -3.13
C TYR A 44 -10.27 -16.39 -3.60
N ARG A 45 -10.46 -17.07 -4.71
CA ARG A 45 -11.76 -17.35 -5.25
C ARG A 45 -12.22 -18.74 -4.80
N ASN A 46 -13.48 -18.83 -4.39
CA ASN A 46 -14.07 -20.13 -4.23
C ASN A 46 -14.16 -20.79 -5.61
N PRO A 47 -13.65 -22.02 -5.80
CA PRO A 47 -13.69 -22.65 -7.12
C PRO A 47 -15.09 -22.76 -7.72
N LYS A 48 -16.13 -22.69 -6.90
CA LYS A 48 -17.50 -22.75 -7.38
C LYS A 48 -18.04 -21.42 -7.90
N ASP A 49 -17.32 -20.32 -7.61
CA ASP A 49 -17.73 -19.02 -8.06
C ASP A 49 -17.26 -18.77 -9.49
N PRO A 50 -17.91 -17.87 -10.23
CA PRO A 50 -17.42 -17.51 -11.55
C PRO A 50 -16.01 -16.97 -11.48
N ASN A 51 -15.21 -17.31 -12.50
CA ASN A 51 -13.85 -16.80 -12.57
C ASN A 51 -13.88 -15.41 -13.21
N LEU A 52 -13.87 -14.38 -12.36
CA LEU A 52 -13.86 -12.99 -12.79
C LEU A 52 -12.56 -12.35 -12.27
N PRO A 53 -11.49 -12.39 -13.08
CA PRO A 53 -10.17 -11.91 -12.63
C PRO A 53 -10.17 -10.50 -12.07
N ARG A 54 -11.02 -9.63 -12.62
CA ARG A 54 -11.07 -8.26 -12.16
C ARG A 54 -11.46 -8.15 -10.69
N ILE A 55 -12.36 -9.01 -10.23
CA ILE A 55 -12.77 -9.00 -8.83
C ILE A 55 -11.60 -9.36 -7.92
N GLY A 56 -10.87 -10.42 -8.28
CA GLY A 56 -9.69 -10.81 -7.52
C GLY A 56 -8.64 -9.73 -7.49
N GLU A 57 -8.42 -9.07 -8.65
CA GLU A 57 -7.46 -7.97 -8.72
C GLU A 57 -7.86 -6.81 -7.82
N GLU A 58 -9.14 -6.43 -7.86
CA GLU A 58 -9.60 -5.33 -7.04
C GLU A 58 -9.43 -5.62 -5.55
N ILE A 59 -9.76 -6.83 -5.13
CA ILE A 59 -9.66 -7.21 -3.72
C ILE A 59 -8.20 -7.30 -3.29
N ALA A 60 -7.36 -7.94 -4.09
CA ALA A 60 -5.95 -8.09 -3.76
C ALA A 60 -5.26 -6.72 -3.71
N ALA A 61 -5.55 -5.86 -4.69
CA ALA A 61 -5.00 -4.52 -4.72
C ALA A 61 -5.46 -3.71 -3.50
N ALA A 62 -6.74 -3.80 -3.14
CA ALA A 62 -7.24 -3.09 -1.99
C ALA A 62 -6.53 -3.53 -0.72
N ARG A 63 -6.30 -4.83 -0.55
CA ARG A 63 -5.60 -5.34 0.62
C ARG A 63 -4.15 -4.89 0.67
N ALA A 64 -3.48 -4.86 -0.49
CA ALA A 64 -2.10 -4.37 -0.56
C ALA A 64 -2.05 -2.88 -0.21
N LEU A 65 -3.02 -2.10 -0.68
CA LEU A 65 -3.07 -0.66 -0.40
C LEU A 65 -3.39 -0.36 1.05
N ILE A 66 -4.27 -1.15 1.66
CA ILE A 66 -4.56 -1.01 3.10
C ILE A 66 -3.29 -1.30 3.90
N ALA A 67 -2.58 -2.35 3.54
CA ALA A 67 -1.31 -2.68 4.20
C ALA A 67 -0.29 -1.56 4.02
N LEU A 68 -0.24 -0.96 2.83
CA LEU A 68 0.67 0.14 2.57
C LEU A 68 0.32 1.35 3.45
N GLY A 69 -0.97 1.66 3.56
CA GLY A 69 -1.42 2.74 4.43
C GLY A 69 -1.03 2.51 5.88
N THR A 70 -1.17 1.27 6.35
CA THR A 70 -0.77 0.91 7.70
C THR A 70 0.73 1.12 7.92
N GLU A 71 1.55 0.69 6.94
CA GLU A 71 2.99 0.90 7.02
C GLU A 71 3.37 2.37 7.05
N LEU A 72 2.66 3.19 6.28
CA LEU A 72 2.91 4.62 6.29
C LEU A 72 2.60 5.23 7.65
N LEU A 73 1.52 4.78 8.29
CA LEU A 73 1.18 5.28 9.62
C LEU A 73 2.22 4.87 10.66
N HIS A 74 2.73 3.63 10.56
CA HIS A 74 3.80 3.19 11.44
C HIS A 74 5.06 4.03 11.25
N SER A 75 5.41 4.30 10.00
CA SER A 75 6.57 5.12 9.69
C SER A 75 6.41 6.53 10.24
N ALA A 76 5.24 7.12 10.06
CA ALA A 76 4.96 8.46 10.58
C ALA A 76 5.05 8.50 12.10
N SER A 77 4.50 7.48 12.78
CA SER A 77 4.56 7.39 14.24
C SER A 77 6.00 7.35 14.71
N LYS A 78 6.83 6.56 14.02
CA LYS A 78 8.24 6.43 14.35
C LYS A 78 8.95 7.77 14.22
N HIS A 79 8.70 8.48 13.12
CA HIS A 79 9.33 9.77 12.90
C HIS A 79 8.93 10.79 13.96
N ILE A 80 7.67 10.77 14.40
CA ILE A 80 7.21 11.65 15.45
C ILE A 80 7.89 11.29 16.77
N GLU A 81 7.95 9.99 17.09
CA GLU A 81 8.58 9.54 18.33
C GLU A 81 10.06 9.92 18.37
N GLU A 82 10.74 9.78 17.23
CA GLU A 82 12.15 10.16 17.16
C GLU A 82 12.36 11.66 17.38
N GLY A 83 11.41 12.47 16.92
CA GLY A 83 11.49 13.91 17.07
C GLY A 83 11.08 14.41 18.44
N THR A 84 10.12 13.73 19.09
CA THR A 84 9.56 14.20 20.35
C THR A 84 9.94 13.37 21.55
N HIS A 85 10.40 12.13 21.31
CA HIS A 85 10.71 11.16 22.38
C HIS A 85 9.46 10.74 23.16
N HIS A 86 8.29 10.83 22.52
CA HIS A 86 7.02 10.41 23.13
C HIS A 86 6.34 9.38 22.21
N PRO A 87 5.75 8.32 22.79
CA PRO A 87 5.04 7.33 21.98
C PRO A 87 3.85 7.95 21.27
N VAL A 88 3.59 7.48 20.05
CA VAL A 88 2.50 7.96 19.22
C VAL A 88 1.82 6.77 18.56
N HIS A 89 0.49 6.83 18.47
CA HIS A 89 -0.28 5.80 17.79
C HIS A 89 -1.13 6.44 16.70
N LEU A 90 -0.82 6.13 15.45
CA LEU A 90 -1.51 6.70 14.30
C LEU A 90 -2.11 5.60 13.42
N TYR A 91 -2.58 4.51 14.02
CA TYR A 91 -2.91 3.32 13.24
C TYR A 91 -4.29 3.33 12.61
N ARG A 92 -4.88 4.47 12.52
CA ARG A 92 -6.19 4.55 11.92
C ARG A 92 -6.38 5.85 11.22
#